data_6846f4d674b71eee9475e509ceba02f0
#
_entry.id   6846f4d674b71eee9475e509ceba02f0
#
_cell.length_a   1.000
_cell.length_b   1.000
_cell.length_c   1.000
_cell.angle_alpha   90.00
_cell.angle_beta   90.00
_cell.angle_gamma   90.00
#
_symmetry.space_group_name_H-M   'P 1'
#
loop_
_entity.id
_entity.type
_entity.pdbx_description
1 polymer ?
#
loop_
_entity_poly.entity_id
_entity_poly.type
_entity_poly.pdbx_seq_one_letter_code
_entity_poly.pdbx_strand_id
1 'polypeptide(L)'
;ALGQHTFLAVGLAAMTAFTVVLISSAYSRIIEQFPSGGGGYGVATKLLGPGAGALSGSALLVDYVLTITTSIAAAGDALFSFLPAEWAVAKLPFEALTLVGLTTLNIRGVRESITLLLPVFIVFLVTHVVVILGGILFHLADVPATLAQVRTGYGEGMSALGAGGLLLLFARSYSLGGGTYTGIEAVSNGLPLMRKPRVQTANRTMLYMAVSLAIASAGLLLCYLLWHVQLEPGKTANASLLEQMTAGMPFGHAFLVITLVSEGALLVVAAQTGFIGGPRVLANMAVDSWVPHRFAALSDRLTTQNGVLLVGGAGLVALAYTKGAVSHLIVMYS
;
A
#
# COMPACT_ATOMS: atom_id res chain seq x y z
N ALA A 1 10.73 -12.21 3.03
CA ALA A 1 10.89 -12.87 1.72
C ALA A 1 12.38 -13.07 1.38
N LEU A 2 13.24 -12.09 1.65
CA LEU A 2 14.66 -12.16 1.27
C LEU A 2 15.51 -13.10 2.13
N GLY A 3 15.14 -13.35 3.39
CA GLY A 3 15.93 -14.17 4.30
C GLY A 3 17.39 -13.70 4.38
N GLN A 4 18.33 -14.58 4.02
CA GLN A 4 19.76 -14.26 3.97
C GLN A 4 20.17 -13.47 2.70
N HIS A 5 19.26 -13.24 1.74
CA HIS A 5 19.54 -12.61 0.45
C HIS A 5 19.22 -11.10 0.44
N THR A 6 19.55 -10.39 1.52
CA THR A 6 19.30 -8.94 1.68
C THR A 6 20.00 -8.09 0.61
N PHE A 7 21.03 -8.59 -0.04
CA PHE A 7 21.70 -7.95 -1.16
C PHE A 7 20.77 -7.65 -2.35
N LEU A 8 19.66 -8.40 -2.50
CA LEU A 8 18.65 -8.14 -3.53
C LEU A 8 17.83 -6.85 -3.26
N ALA A 9 17.88 -6.29 -2.06
CA ALA A 9 17.10 -5.11 -1.68
C ALA A 9 17.40 -3.89 -2.56
N VAL A 10 18.65 -3.69 -3.00
CA VAL A 10 19.03 -2.58 -3.90
C VAL A 10 18.35 -2.73 -5.26
N GLY A 11 18.40 -3.94 -5.84
CA GLY A 11 17.71 -4.22 -7.11
C GLY A 11 16.19 -4.09 -6.99
N LEU A 12 15.61 -4.56 -5.87
CA LEU A 12 14.18 -4.42 -5.59
C LEU A 12 13.78 -2.95 -5.43
N ALA A 13 14.57 -2.14 -4.72
CA ALA A 13 14.31 -0.71 -4.56
C ALA A 13 14.29 0.01 -5.92
N ALA A 14 15.28 -0.26 -6.77
CA ALA A 14 15.36 0.30 -8.11
C ALA A 14 14.17 -0.13 -8.99
N MET A 15 13.83 -1.43 -8.97
CA MET A 15 12.72 -1.97 -9.75
C MET A 15 11.37 -1.44 -9.27
N THR A 16 11.18 -1.32 -7.95
CA THR A 16 9.96 -0.72 -7.36
C THR A 16 9.80 0.74 -7.80
N ALA A 17 10.84 1.55 -7.67
CA ALA A 17 10.83 2.95 -8.10
C ALA A 17 10.52 3.06 -9.61
N PHE A 18 11.18 2.25 -10.44
CA PHE A 18 10.93 2.19 -11.89
C PHE A 18 9.46 1.85 -12.20
N THR A 19 8.91 0.84 -11.54
CA THR A 19 7.53 0.39 -11.75
C THR A 19 6.52 1.47 -11.34
N VAL A 20 6.73 2.14 -10.21
CA VAL A 20 5.88 3.26 -9.77
C VAL A 20 5.84 4.36 -10.83
N VAL A 21 7.01 4.76 -11.36
CA VAL A 21 7.09 5.79 -12.41
C VAL A 21 6.41 5.32 -13.70
N LEU A 22 6.62 4.06 -14.10
CA LEU A 22 6.03 3.48 -15.30
C LEU A 22 4.49 3.45 -15.21
N ILE A 23 3.95 2.92 -14.10
CA ILE A 23 2.50 2.84 -13.87
C ILE A 23 1.90 4.25 -13.81
N SER A 24 2.51 5.16 -13.06
CA SER A 24 2.02 6.54 -12.93
C SER A 24 2.02 7.28 -14.27
N SER A 25 3.03 7.07 -15.11
CA SER A 25 3.07 7.66 -16.45
C SER A 25 2.00 7.08 -17.37
N ALA A 26 1.72 5.79 -17.27
CA ALA A 26 0.65 5.12 -18.02
C ALA A 26 -0.74 5.67 -17.60
N TYR A 27 -0.99 5.79 -16.31
CA TYR A 27 -2.24 6.38 -15.81
C TYR A 27 -2.39 7.86 -16.15
N SER A 28 -1.32 8.65 -16.18
CA SER A 28 -1.36 10.04 -16.64
C SER A 28 -1.86 10.14 -18.09
N ARG A 29 -1.40 9.27 -18.99
CA ARG A 29 -1.90 9.18 -20.37
C ARG A 29 -3.36 8.75 -20.45
N ILE A 30 -3.78 7.80 -19.61
CA ILE A 30 -5.18 7.38 -19.51
C ILE A 30 -6.06 8.56 -19.07
N ILE A 31 -5.65 9.33 -18.07
CA ILE A 31 -6.37 10.51 -17.57
C ILE A 31 -6.54 11.56 -18.67
N GLU A 32 -5.55 11.77 -19.54
CA GLU A 32 -5.63 12.70 -20.66
C GLU A 32 -6.64 12.23 -21.73
N GLN A 33 -6.68 10.93 -22.02
CA GLN A 33 -7.57 10.37 -23.03
C GLN A 33 -8.99 10.12 -22.52
N PHE A 34 -9.16 9.90 -21.20
CA PHE A 34 -10.45 9.62 -20.57
C PHE A 34 -10.76 10.64 -19.44
N PRO A 35 -10.95 11.93 -19.78
CA PRO A 35 -11.14 13.00 -18.78
C PRO A 35 -12.46 12.91 -18.00
N SER A 36 -13.38 12.04 -18.40
CA SER A 36 -14.61 11.73 -17.66
C SER A 36 -14.39 10.71 -16.53
N GLY A 37 -13.16 10.17 -16.40
CA GLY A 37 -12.87 9.02 -15.54
C GLY A 37 -13.28 7.71 -16.22
N GLY A 38 -13.11 6.61 -15.54
CA GLY A 38 -13.47 5.29 -16.05
C GLY A 38 -12.66 4.17 -15.43
N GLY A 39 -11.54 4.52 -14.82
CA GLY A 39 -10.63 3.55 -14.20
C GLY A 39 -10.25 2.39 -15.11
N GLY A 40 -9.61 1.38 -14.55
CA GLY A 40 -9.15 0.21 -15.32
C GLY A 40 -10.29 -0.55 -16.00
N TYR A 41 -11.43 -0.71 -15.33
CA TYR A 41 -12.61 -1.37 -15.88
C TYR A 41 -13.14 -0.67 -17.14
N GLY A 42 -13.42 0.63 -17.03
CA GLY A 42 -14.03 1.39 -18.14
C GLY A 42 -13.09 1.53 -19.33
N VAL A 43 -11.79 1.70 -19.10
CA VAL A 43 -10.77 1.79 -20.14
C VAL A 43 -10.61 0.44 -20.85
N ALA A 44 -10.51 -0.67 -20.11
CA ALA A 44 -10.42 -2.00 -20.68
C ALA A 44 -11.67 -2.36 -21.50
N THR A 45 -12.86 -2.03 -20.99
CA THR A 45 -14.13 -2.26 -21.72
C THR A 45 -14.15 -1.51 -23.06
N LYS A 46 -13.74 -0.24 -23.06
CA LYS A 46 -13.79 0.61 -24.27
C LYS A 46 -12.74 0.26 -25.31
N LEU A 47 -11.52 -0.10 -24.87
CA LEU A 47 -10.39 -0.32 -25.77
C LEU A 47 -10.23 -1.77 -26.18
N LEU A 48 -10.52 -2.73 -25.29
CA LEU A 48 -10.26 -4.16 -25.48
C LEU A 48 -11.55 -4.99 -25.54
N GLY A 49 -12.71 -4.37 -25.31
CA GLY A 49 -14.01 -5.02 -25.37
C GLY A 49 -14.54 -5.51 -24.01
N PRO A 50 -15.82 -5.95 -23.98
CA PRO A 50 -16.55 -6.22 -22.73
C PRO A 50 -15.92 -7.34 -21.89
N GLY A 51 -15.40 -8.40 -22.52
CA GLY A 51 -14.76 -9.52 -21.82
C GLY A 51 -13.47 -9.12 -21.09
N ALA A 52 -12.62 -8.29 -21.73
CA ALA A 52 -11.43 -7.74 -21.11
C ALA A 52 -11.80 -6.78 -19.96
N GLY A 53 -12.88 -6.00 -20.13
CA GLY A 53 -13.44 -5.17 -19.07
C GLY A 53 -13.87 -6.00 -17.86
N ALA A 54 -14.64 -7.07 -18.08
CA ALA A 54 -15.09 -7.96 -17.00
C ALA A 54 -13.92 -8.58 -16.23
N LEU A 55 -12.88 -9.06 -16.94
CA LEU A 55 -11.68 -9.58 -16.32
C LEU A 55 -10.97 -8.51 -15.47
N SER A 56 -10.75 -7.32 -16.05
CA SER A 56 -10.13 -6.18 -15.35
C SER A 56 -10.94 -5.76 -14.12
N GLY A 57 -12.28 -5.68 -14.24
CA GLY A 57 -13.16 -5.35 -13.13
C GLY A 57 -13.11 -6.39 -12.01
N SER A 58 -13.08 -7.67 -12.35
CA SER A 58 -12.97 -8.76 -11.37
C SER A 58 -11.63 -8.72 -10.63
N ALA A 59 -10.52 -8.50 -11.35
CA ALA A 59 -9.19 -8.35 -10.76
C ALA A 59 -9.14 -7.13 -9.80
N LEU A 60 -9.70 -5.99 -10.22
CA LEU A 60 -9.79 -4.80 -9.38
C LEU A 60 -10.62 -5.03 -8.11
N LEU A 61 -11.71 -5.80 -8.18
CA LEU A 61 -12.51 -6.10 -6.98
C LEU A 61 -11.71 -6.91 -5.96
N VAL A 62 -10.95 -7.91 -6.42
CA VAL A 62 -10.05 -8.68 -5.56
C VAL A 62 -8.98 -7.78 -4.96
N ASP A 63 -8.35 -6.93 -5.79
CA ASP A 63 -7.34 -5.97 -5.35
C ASP A 63 -7.88 -5.04 -4.26
N TYR A 64 -9.09 -4.47 -4.42
CA TYR A 64 -9.68 -3.59 -3.41
C TYR A 64 -9.99 -4.32 -2.09
N VAL A 65 -10.46 -5.56 -2.14
CA VAL A 65 -10.66 -6.36 -0.91
C VAL A 65 -9.33 -6.60 -0.20
N LEU A 66 -8.30 -6.99 -0.95
CA LEU A 66 -6.97 -7.21 -0.40
C LEU A 66 -6.35 -5.90 0.11
N THR A 67 -6.52 -4.78 -0.61
CA THR A 67 -6.08 -3.45 -0.17
C THR A 67 -6.67 -3.06 1.17
N ILE A 68 -8.01 -3.21 1.33
CA ILE A 68 -8.69 -2.95 2.61
C ILE A 68 -8.07 -3.79 3.72
N THR A 69 -7.99 -5.10 3.49
CA THR A 69 -7.58 -6.07 4.51
C THR A 69 -6.10 -5.89 4.90
N THR A 70 -5.22 -5.79 3.89
CA THR A 70 -3.77 -5.64 4.11
C THR A 70 -3.45 -4.30 4.78
N SER A 71 -4.11 -3.21 4.38
CA SER A 71 -3.89 -1.90 5.00
C SER A 71 -4.30 -1.89 6.47
N ILE A 72 -5.43 -2.52 6.83
CA ILE A 72 -5.87 -2.61 8.23
C ILE A 72 -4.96 -3.53 9.04
N ALA A 73 -4.56 -4.68 8.50
CA ALA A 73 -3.63 -5.58 9.17
C ALA A 73 -2.25 -4.92 9.37
N ALA A 74 -1.73 -4.21 8.35
CA ALA A 74 -0.48 -3.47 8.47
C ALA A 74 -0.58 -2.30 9.47
N ALA A 75 -1.74 -1.63 9.55
CA ALA A 75 -1.99 -0.63 10.60
C ALA A 75 -1.95 -1.25 12.00
N GLY A 76 -2.54 -2.44 12.16
CA GLY A 76 -2.42 -3.25 13.37
C GLY A 76 -0.96 -3.57 13.69
N ASP A 77 -0.20 -4.08 12.71
CA ASP A 77 1.22 -4.39 12.89
C ASP A 77 2.03 -3.15 13.33
N ALA A 78 1.82 -1.99 12.70
CA ALA A 78 2.51 -0.76 13.06
C ALA A 78 2.19 -0.31 14.49
N LEU A 79 0.89 -0.28 14.86
CA LEU A 79 0.44 0.17 16.18
C LEU A 79 0.84 -0.81 17.30
N PHE A 80 0.78 -2.11 17.05
CA PHE A 80 1.13 -3.10 18.06
C PHE A 80 2.63 -3.36 18.17
N SER A 81 3.45 -2.86 17.25
CA SER A 81 4.92 -3.01 17.29
C SER A 81 5.58 -2.32 18.49
N PHE A 82 4.99 -1.26 19.05
CA PHE A 82 5.53 -0.55 20.21
C PHE A 82 4.76 -0.81 21.51
N LEU A 83 3.71 -1.63 21.44
CA LEU A 83 2.92 -2.02 22.60
C LEU A 83 3.54 -3.26 23.27
N PRO A 84 3.29 -3.47 24.58
CA PRO A 84 3.72 -4.69 25.27
C PRO A 84 3.18 -5.95 24.60
N ALA A 85 3.99 -7.03 24.57
CA ALA A 85 3.64 -8.29 23.90
C ALA A 85 2.31 -8.91 24.40
N GLU A 86 1.91 -8.62 25.63
CA GLU A 86 0.65 -9.05 26.23
C GLU A 86 -0.58 -8.52 25.47
N TRP A 87 -0.43 -7.38 24.82
CA TRP A 87 -1.50 -6.75 24.04
C TRP A 87 -1.69 -7.37 22.66
N ALA A 88 -0.78 -8.23 22.22
CA ALA A 88 -0.86 -8.87 20.88
C ALA A 88 -2.20 -9.61 20.67
N VAL A 89 -2.83 -10.10 21.75
CA VAL A 89 -4.16 -10.74 21.70
C VAL A 89 -5.24 -9.78 21.24
N ALA A 90 -5.11 -8.48 21.51
CA ALA A 90 -6.06 -7.45 21.14
C ALA A 90 -5.91 -6.98 19.70
N LYS A 91 -4.84 -7.34 18.98
CA LYS A 91 -4.56 -6.88 17.62
C LYS A 91 -5.66 -7.28 16.63
N LEU A 92 -5.98 -8.56 16.51
CA LEU A 92 -7.02 -9.04 15.59
C LEU A 92 -8.42 -8.46 15.91
N PRO A 93 -8.88 -8.41 17.18
CA PRO A 93 -10.09 -7.66 17.53
C PRO A 93 -10.05 -6.19 17.12
N PHE A 94 -8.94 -5.49 17.32
CA PHE A 94 -8.77 -4.09 16.91
C PHE A 94 -8.90 -3.94 15.37
N GLU A 95 -8.23 -4.79 14.60
CA GLU A 95 -8.31 -4.81 13.13
C GLU A 95 -9.74 -5.06 12.64
N ALA A 96 -10.42 -6.05 13.22
CA ALA A 96 -11.81 -6.38 12.88
C ALA A 96 -12.77 -5.22 13.21
N LEU A 97 -12.64 -4.61 14.40
CA LEU A 97 -13.44 -3.46 14.80
C LEU A 97 -13.18 -2.24 13.89
N THR A 98 -11.95 -2.00 13.50
CA THR A 98 -11.58 -0.93 12.57
C THR A 98 -12.25 -1.16 11.21
N LEU A 99 -12.20 -2.39 10.68
CA LEU A 99 -12.83 -2.74 9.41
C LEU A 99 -14.35 -2.60 9.46
N VAL A 100 -14.99 -3.07 10.52
CA VAL A 100 -16.44 -2.90 10.75
C VAL A 100 -16.80 -1.42 10.88
N GLY A 101 -15.98 -0.65 11.59
CA GLY A 101 -16.16 0.80 11.72
C GLY A 101 -16.10 1.50 10.37
N LEU A 102 -15.07 1.23 9.55
CA LEU A 102 -14.94 1.79 8.20
C LEU A 102 -16.10 1.37 7.31
N THR A 103 -16.50 0.10 7.34
CA THR A 103 -17.67 -0.39 6.59
C THR A 103 -18.94 0.39 6.97
N THR A 104 -19.17 0.57 8.27
CA THR A 104 -20.33 1.31 8.78
C THR A 104 -20.30 2.79 8.36
N LEU A 105 -19.13 3.44 8.42
CA LEU A 105 -18.99 4.83 8.00
C LEU A 105 -19.27 5.00 6.50
N ASN A 106 -18.77 4.08 5.68
CA ASN A 106 -18.98 4.10 4.23
C ASN A 106 -20.46 3.83 3.87
N ILE A 107 -21.15 2.93 4.57
CA ILE A 107 -22.61 2.72 4.40
C ILE A 107 -23.37 3.99 4.77
N ARG A 108 -22.96 4.70 5.82
CA ARG A 108 -23.57 5.96 6.24
C ARG A 108 -23.27 7.13 5.31
N GLY A 109 -22.38 6.96 4.34
CA GLY A 109 -21.97 8.01 3.41
C GLY A 109 -21.17 9.14 4.08
N VAL A 110 -20.54 8.84 5.22
CA VAL A 110 -19.69 9.82 5.91
C VAL A 110 -18.45 10.06 5.04
N ARG A 111 -18.30 11.29 4.59
CA ARG A 111 -17.10 11.72 3.86
C ARG A 111 -16.06 12.12 4.88
N GLU A 112 -14.86 11.58 4.70
CA GLU A 112 -13.73 11.97 5.53
C GLU A 112 -13.39 13.43 5.32
N SER A 113 -13.14 14.14 6.44
CA SER A 113 -12.71 15.52 6.38
C SER A 113 -11.22 15.57 6.02
N ILE A 114 -10.88 16.16 4.89
CA ILE A 114 -9.50 16.48 4.50
C ILE A 114 -8.78 17.25 5.63
N THR A 115 -9.49 18.06 6.36
CA THR A 115 -8.96 18.84 7.48
C THR A 115 -8.43 17.96 8.62
N LEU A 116 -9.03 16.77 8.83
CA LEU A 116 -8.57 15.81 9.83
C LEU A 116 -7.40 14.95 9.30
N LEU A 117 -7.45 14.57 8.03
CA LEU A 117 -6.46 13.68 7.41
C LEU A 117 -5.15 14.39 7.07
N LEU A 118 -5.22 15.67 6.70
CA LEU A 118 -4.04 16.44 6.29
C LEU A 118 -2.96 16.53 7.40
N PRO A 119 -3.28 16.84 8.68
CA PRO A 119 -2.28 16.81 9.74
C PRO A 119 -1.60 15.45 9.91
N VAL A 120 -2.35 14.36 9.86
CA VAL A 120 -1.81 12.99 9.96
C VAL A 120 -0.83 12.72 8.82
N PHE A 121 -1.22 13.08 7.60
CA PHE A 121 -0.35 12.93 6.42
C PHE A 121 0.93 13.76 6.53
N ILE A 122 0.84 15.02 7.02
CA ILE A 122 2.01 15.87 7.21
C ILE A 122 2.95 15.29 8.27
N VAL A 123 2.43 14.81 9.39
CA VAL A 123 3.23 14.15 10.44
C VAL A 123 3.93 12.93 9.86
N PHE A 124 3.22 12.05 9.16
CA PHE A 124 3.79 10.90 8.48
C PHE A 124 4.92 11.32 7.52
N LEU A 125 4.67 12.29 6.66
CA LEU A 125 5.65 12.74 5.68
C LEU A 125 6.91 13.29 6.35
N VAL A 126 6.76 14.16 7.35
CA VAL A 126 7.88 14.77 8.07
C VAL A 126 8.69 13.70 8.81
N THR A 127 8.04 12.82 9.56
CA THR A 127 8.74 11.76 10.31
C THR A 127 9.49 10.82 9.37
N HIS A 128 8.91 10.41 8.25
CA HIS A 128 9.57 9.51 7.28
C HIS A 128 10.69 10.20 6.52
N VAL A 129 10.58 11.50 6.22
CA VAL A 129 11.70 12.27 5.66
C VAL A 129 12.86 12.30 6.66
N VAL A 130 12.58 12.53 7.95
CA VAL A 130 13.61 12.51 9.01
C VAL A 130 14.24 11.12 9.13
N VAL A 131 13.42 10.05 9.11
CA VAL A 131 13.92 8.66 9.18
C VAL A 131 14.83 8.34 7.99
N ILE A 132 14.39 8.65 6.77
CA ILE A 132 15.16 8.35 5.55
C ILE A 132 16.45 9.17 5.49
N LEU A 133 16.35 10.50 5.67
CA LEU A 133 17.53 11.36 5.65
C LEU A 133 18.47 11.02 6.80
N GLY A 134 17.96 10.89 8.02
CA GLY A 134 18.75 10.50 9.18
C GLY A 134 19.39 9.13 8.99
N GLY A 135 18.59 8.12 8.59
CA GLY A 135 19.06 6.76 8.38
C GLY A 135 20.20 6.67 7.37
N ILE A 136 20.14 7.44 6.29
CA ILE A 136 21.21 7.49 5.28
C ILE A 136 22.40 8.31 5.78
N LEU A 137 22.16 9.52 6.32
CA LEU A 137 23.25 10.45 6.70
C LEU A 137 24.11 9.90 7.85
N PHE A 138 23.53 9.22 8.83
CA PHE A 138 24.28 8.62 9.93
C PHE A 138 25.18 7.46 9.49
N HIS A 139 24.88 6.82 8.34
CA HIS A 139 25.62 5.67 7.81
C HIS A 139 26.27 5.96 6.44
N LEU A 140 26.49 7.23 6.09
CA LEU A 140 27.17 7.59 4.82
C LEU A 140 28.57 6.97 4.70
N ALA A 141 29.31 6.87 5.81
CA ALA A 141 30.63 6.25 5.83
C ALA A 141 30.58 4.74 5.55
N ASP A 142 29.45 4.09 5.83
CA ASP A 142 29.27 2.64 5.68
C ASP A 142 28.78 2.24 4.28
N VAL A 143 28.37 3.22 3.47
CA VAL A 143 27.86 2.97 2.10
C VAL A 143 28.85 2.17 1.24
N PRO A 144 30.19 2.48 1.20
CA PRO A 144 31.11 1.70 0.40
C PRO A 144 31.24 0.25 0.87
N ALA A 145 31.22 0.02 2.19
CA ALA A 145 31.27 -1.33 2.79
C ALA A 145 29.98 -2.10 2.48
N THR A 146 28.82 -1.47 2.61
CA THR A 146 27.52 -2.06 2.28
C THR A 146 27.43 -2.42 0.79
N LEU A 147 27.91 -1.57 -0.10
CA LEU A 147 27.97 -1.88 -1.54
C LEU A 147 28.90 -3.05 -1.85
N ALA A 148 30.04 -3.15 -1.15
CA ALA A 148 30.93 -4.30 -1.28
C ALA A 148 30.25 -5.59 -0.82
N GLN A 149 29.53 -5.57 0.32
CA GLN A 149 28.72 -6.71 0.80
C GLN A 149 27.64 -7.11 -0.20
N VAL A 150 26.92 -6.13 -0.77
CA VAL A 150 25.91 -6.38 -1.81
C VAL A 150 26.54 -7.08 -3.01
N ARG A 151 27.69 -6.60 -3.50
CA ARG A 151 28.42 -7.22 -4.62
C ARG A 151 28.87 -8.64 -4.31
N THR A 152 29.41 -8.88 -3.12
CA THR A 152 29.81 -10.22 -2.67
C THR A 152 28.60 -11.14 -2.58
N GLY A 153 27.48 -10.67 -1.98
CA GLY A 153 26.24 -11.42 -1.87
C GLY A 153 25.65 -11.82 -3.23
N TYR A 154 25.75 -10.95 -4.26
CA TYR A 154 25.37 -11.32 -5.63
C TYR A 154 26.28 -12.43 -6.19
N GLY A 155 27.58 -12.38 -5.93
CA GLY A 155 28.53 -13.42 -6.36
C GLY A 155 28.25 -14.78 -5.69
N GLU A 156 28.04 -14.76 -4.38
CA GLU A 156 27.67 -15.96 -3.60
C GLU A 156 26.31 -16.51 -4.01
N GLY A 157 25.31 -15.65 -4.17
CA GLY A 157 24.00 -16.03 -4.65
C GLY A 157 24.04 -16.64 -6.05
N MET A 158 24.87 -16.08 -6.95
CA MET A 158 25.06 -16.62 -8.29
C MET A 158 25.72 -18.01 -8.25
N SER A 159 26.69 -18.22 -7.39
CA SER A 159 27.38 -19.52 -7.24
C SER A 159 26.47 -20.57 -6.58
N ALA A 160 25.62 -20.18 -5.61
CA ALA A 160 24.76 -21.09 -4.86
C ALA A 160 23.46 -21.46 -5.59
N LEU A 161 22.81 -20.49 -6.24
CA LEU A 161 21.48 -20.63 -6.84
C LEU A 161 21.51 -20.66 -8.38
N GLY A 162 22.61 -20.22 -8.98
CA GLY A 162 22.69 -19.93 -10.40
C GLY A 162 21.85 -18.73 -10.84
N ALA A 163 21.98 -18.31 -12.09
CA ALA A 163 21.24 -17.17 -12.65
C ALA A 163 19.72 -17.37 -12.59
N GLY A 164 19.23 -18.58 -12.91
CA GLY A 164 17.82 -18.90 -12.89
C GLY A 164 17.21 -18.85 -11.48
N GLY A 165 17.91 -19.41 -10.49
CA GLY A 165 17.47 -19.40 -9.10
C GLY A 165 17.44 -17.97 -8.51
N LEU A 166 18.44 -17.15 -8.81
CA LEU A 166 18.47 -15.74 -8.40
C LEU A 166 17.34 -14.94 -9.06
N LEU A 167 17.08 -15.16 -10.34
CA LEU A 167 15.98 -14.48 -11.05
C LEU A 167 14.62 -14.88 -10.45
N LEU A 168 14.39 -16.14 -10.16
CA LEU A 168 13.17 -16.62 -9.52
C LEU A 168 12.99 -16.03 -8.13
N LEU A 169 14.06 -16.00 -7.32
CA LEU A 169 14.02 -15.39 -6.00
C LEU A 169 13.72 -13.90 -6.07
N PHE A 170 14.35 -13.19 -7.00
CA PHE A 170 14.09 -11.77 -7.25
C PHE A 170 12.64 -11.54 -7.69
N ALA A 171 12.15 -12.29 -8.69
CA ALA A 171 10.79 -12.19 -9.19
C ALA A 171 9.75 -12.46 -8.09
N ARG A 172 9.97 -13.50 -7.28
CA ARG A 172 9.12 -13.81 -6.14
C ARG A 172 9.12 -12.69 -5.10
N SER A 173 10.29 -12.16 -4.75
CA SER A 173 10.39 -11.07 -3.76
C SER A 173 9.75 -9.79 -4.29
N TYR A 174 9.89 -9.52 -5.58
CA TYR A 174 9.25 -8.40 -6.26
C TYR A 174 7.73 -8.55 -6.29
N SER A 175 7.22 -9.74 -6.62
CA SER A 175 5.78 -10.04 -6.63
C SER A 175 5.15 -9.84 -5.24
N LEU A 176 5.82 -10.27 -4.17
CA LEU A 176 5.37 -10.03 -2.80
C LEU A 176 5.30 -8.54 -2.44
N GLY A 177 6.02 -7.67 -3.16
CA GLY A 177 5.93 -6.22 -3.04
C GLY A 177 4.79 -5.58 -3.84
N GLY A 178 3.98 -6.36 -4.55
CA GLY A 178 2.93 -5.87 -5.47
C GLY A 178 1.91 -4.94 -4.81
N GLY A 179 1.60 -5.16 -3.53
CA GLY A 179 0.74 -4.27 -2.74
C GLY A 179 1.22 -2.82 -2.64
N THR A 180 2.51 -2.56 -2.89
CA THR A 180 3.07 -1.19 -2.91
C THR A 180 2.48 -0.33 -4.03
N TYR A 181 1.99 -0.94 -5.10
CA TYR A 181 1.48 -0.23 -6.28
C TYR A 181 -0.03 0.00 -6.22
N THR A 182 -0.72 -0.60 -5.27
CA THR A 182 -2.17 -0.44 -5.12
C THR A 182 -2.53 1.00 -4.76
N GLY A 183 -3.68 1.47 -5.21
CA GLY A 183 -4.16 2.83 -4.98
C GLY A 183 -3.65 3.87 -5.99
N ILE A 184 -2.65 3.57 -6.85
CA ILE A 184 -2.21 4.49 -7.90
C ILE A 184 -3.39 4.80 -8.86
N GLU A 185 -4.23 3.82 -9.17
CA GLU A 185 -5.41 3.97 -10.00
C GLU A 185 -6.51 4.84 -9.37
N ALA A 186 -6.47 5.05 -8.05
CA ALA A 186 -7.47 5.88 -7.34
C ALA A 186 -7.51 7.31 -7.86
N VAL A 187 -6.38 7.86 -8.34
CA VAL A 187 -6.32 9.18 -8.97
C VAL A 187 -7.16 9.20 -10.25
N SER A 188 -7.05 8.17 -11.10
CA SER A 188 -7.84 8.04 -12.33
C SER A 188 -9.33 7.82 -12.02
N ASN A 189 -9.62 6.97 -11.05
CA ASN A 189 -11.00 6.70 -10.60
C ASN A 189 -11.64 7.93 -9.95
N GLY A 190 -10.86 8.75 -9.23
CA GLY A 190 -11.29 9.96 -8.55
C GLY A 190 -11.35 11.23 -9.43
N LEU A 191 -10.99 11.13 -10.69
CA LEU A 191 -10.89 12.29 -11.61
C LEU A 191 -12.14 13.19 -11.62
N PRO A 192 -13.39 12.68 -11.62
CA PRO A 192 -14.58 13.52 -11.59
C PRO A 192 -14.72 14.37 -10.32
N LEU A 193 -14.07 13.97 -9.21
CA LEU A 193 -14.12 14.66 -7.91
C LEU A 193 -13.02 15.73 -7.77
N MET A 194 -12.06 15.77 -8.70
CA MET A 194 -10.92 16.67 -8.61
C MET A 194 -11.27 18.12 -8.97
N ARG A 195 -10.49 19.07 -8.43
CA ARG A 195 -10.57 20.50 -8.77
C ARG A 195 -10.29 20.72 -10.24
N LYS A 196 -11.03 21.65 -10.83
CA LYS A 196 -10.75 22.11 -12.22
C LYS A 196 -9.48 22.96 -12.26
N PRO A 197 -8.64 22.80 -13.29
CA PRO A 197 -8.74 21.86 -14.41
C PRO A 197 -8.36 20.43 -14.00
N ARG A 198 -9.30 19.49 -14.13
CA ARG A 198 -9.20 18.14 -13.54
C ARG A 198 -7.99 17.36 -14.03
N VAL A 199 -7.74 17.32 -15.33
CA VAL A 199 -6.63 16.57 -15.93
C VAL A 199 -5.29 17.07 -15.42
N GLN A 200 -5.07 18.38 -15.40
CA GLN A 200 -3.82 18.96 -14.90
C GLN A 200 -3.63 18.67 -13.39
N THR A 201 -4.71 18.79 -12.61
CA THR A 201 -4.69 18.47 -11.18
C THR A 201 -4.34 17.00 -10.95
N ALA A 202 -4.96 16.09 -11.71
CA ALA A 202 -4.70 14.67 -11.62
C ALA A 202 -3.26 14.31 -12.01
N ASN A 203 -2.74 14.88 -13.12
CA ASN A 203 -1.36 14.63 -13.55
C ASN A 203 -0.34 15.13 -12.51
N ARG A 204 -0.58 16.29 -11.88
CA ARG A 204 0.27 16.77 -10.78
C ARG A 204 0.21 15.87 -9.56
N THR A 205 -0.99 15.43 -9.18
CA THR A 205 -1.18 14.47 -8.08
C THR A 205 -0.45 13.16 -8.36
N MET A 206 -0.57 12.65 -9.59
CA MET A 206 0.12 11.44 -10.04
C MET A 206 1.64 11.57 -9.94
N LEU A 207 2.19 12.71 -10.37
CA LEU A 207 3.63 12.99 -10.27
C LEU A 207 4.09 13.05 -8.81
N TYR A 208 3.38 13.79 -7.94
CA TYR A 208 3.73 13.89 -6.52
C TYR A 208 3.67 12.52 -5.83
N MET A 209 2.65 11.74 -6.14
CA MET A 209 2.51 10.38 -5.60
C MET A 209 3.64 9.47 -6.09
N ALA A 210 3.95 9.48 -7.39
CA ALA A 210 5.02 8.66 -7.94
C ALA A 210 6.39 9.00 -7.31
N VAL A 211 6.72 10.29 -7.21
CA VAL A 211 7.99 10.74 -6.63
C VAL A 211 8.07 10.40 -5.14
N SER A 212 7.02 10.72 -4.37
CA SER A 212 7.01 10.45 -2.93
C SER A 212 7.07 8.96 -2.61
N LEU A 213 6.31 8.14 -3.34
CA LEU A 213 6.31 6.69 -3.16
C LEU A 213 7.65 6.06 -3.57
N ALA A 214 8.25 6.50 -4.68
CA ALA A 214 9.57 6.01 -5.11
C ALA A 214 10.66 6.36 -4.08
N ILE A 215 10.65 7.60 -3.56
CA ILE A 215 11.60 8.04 -2.53
C ILE A 215 11.38 7.29 -1.22
N ALA A 216 10.13 7.17 -0.77
CA ALA A 216 9.82 6.50 0.49
C ALA A 216 10.19 5.02 0.44
N SER A 217 9.76 4.28 -0.60
CA SER A 217 10.03 2.85 -0.71
C SER A 217 11.52 2.55 -0.90
N ALA A 218 12.19 3.24 -1.81
CA ALA A 218 13.62 3.04 -2.03
C ALA A 218 14.47 3.52 -0.84
N GLY A 219 14.10 4.66 -0.25
CA GLY A 219 14.80 5.22 0.91
C GLY A 219 14.72 4.33 2.14
N LEU A 220 13.53 3.80 2.46
CA LEU A 220 13.37 2.88 3.59
C LEU A 220 14.11 1.55 3.36
N LEU A 221 14.05 0.97 2.14
CA LEU A 221 14.80 -0.24 1.82
C LEU A 221 16.31 -0.03 1.98
N LEU A 222 16.82 1.13 1.57
CA LEU A 222 18.23 1.49 1.79
C LEU A 222 18.55 1.65 3.28
N CYS A 223 17.67 2.29 4.06
CA CYS A 223 17.85 2.39 5.51
C CYS A 223 17.87 1.01 6.17
N TYR A 224 16.97 0.09 5.82
CA TYR A 224 17.00 -1.27 6.36
C TYR A 224 18.30 -2.00 6.04
N LEU A 225 18.86 -1.77 4.86
CA LEU A 225 20.13 -2.38 4.45
C LEU A 225 21.30 -1.77 5.23
N LEU A 226 21.38 -0.43 5.32
CA LEU A 226 22.47 0.28 6.00
C LEU A 226 22.50 0.01 7.51
N TRP A 227 21.33 -0.08 8.13
CA TRP A 227 21.18 -0.34 9.57
C TRP A 227 21.15 -1.83 9.90
N HIS A 228 21.35 -2.72 8.92
CA HIS A 228 21.28 -4.18 9.09
C HIS A 228 20.05 -4.64 9.88
N VAL A 229 18.87 -4.04 9.57
CA VAL A 229 17.63 -4.28 10.29
C VAL A 229 17.27 -5.77 10.27
N GLN A 230 17.13 -6.35 11.44
CA GLN A 230 16.64 -7.71 11.62
C GLN A 230 15.13 -7.68 11.86
N LEU A 231 14.41 -8.59 11.20
CA LEU A 231 12.98 -8.75 11.41
C LEU A 231 12.74 -9.50 12.72
N GLU A 232 12.13 -8.82 13.68
CA GLU A 232 11.74 -9.40 14.95
C GLU A 232 10.27 -9.87 14.91
N PRO A 233 9.94 -11.01 15.51
CA PRO A 233 8.55 -11.44 15.62
C PRO A 233 7.69 -10.41 16.35
N GLY A 234 6.57 -10.03 15.75
CA GLY A 234 5.64 -9.05 16.32
C GLY A 234 6.01 -7.59 16.09
N LYS A 235 7.10 -7.30 15.35
CA LYS A 235 7.48 -5.93 14.98
C LYS A 235 7.55 -5.74 13.47
N THR A 236 7.21 -4.53 13.03
CA THR A 236 7.45 -4.11 11.63
C THR A 236 8.93 -3.75 11.42
N ALA A 237 9.39 -3.82 10.18
CA ALA A 237 10.75 -3.38 9.84
C ALA A 237 10.97 -1.90 10.20
N ASN A 238 9.94 -1.05 10.04
CA ASN A 238 9.99 0.35 10.45
C ASN A 238 10.16 0.49 11.97
N ALA A 239 9.45 -0.29 12.76
CA ALA A 239 9.61 -0.26 14.22
C ALA A 239 11.02 -0.66 14.64
N SER A 240 11.57 -1.75 14.08
CA SER A 240 12.94 -2.19 14.37
C SER A 240 13.99 -1.15 13.94
N LEU A 241 13.81 -0.52 12.78
CA LEU A 241 14.67 0.58 12.33
C LEU A 241 14.61 1.78 13.30
N LEU A 242 13.39 2.20 13.65
CA LEU A 242 13.18 3.34 14.55
C LEU A 242 13.76 3.10 15.94
N GLU A 243 13.60 1.90 16.51
CA GLU A 243 14.21 1.54 17.80
C GLU A 243 15.72 1.69 17.76
N GLN A 244 16.38 1.18 16.70
CA GLN A 244 17.82 1.31 16.52
C GLN A 244 18.24 2.77 16.34
N MET A 245 17.55 3.53 15.48
CA MET A 245 17.88 4.93 15.20
C MET A 245 17.71 5.85 16.41
N THR A 246 16.70 5.57 17.24
CA THR A 246 16.35 6.44 18.37
C THR A 246 16.96 5.98 19.71
N ALA A 247 17.70 4.87 19.71
CA ALA A 247 18.35 4.34 20.89
C ALA A 247 19.31 5.39 21.51
N GLY A 248 19.08 5.71 22.78
CA GLY A 248 19.88 6.70 23.50
C GLY A 248 19.59 8.18 23.17
N MET A 249 18.65 8.47 22.27
CA MET A 249 18.26 9.85 21.96
C MET A 249 17.25 10.39 22.98
N PRO A 250 17.39 11.65 23.46
CA PRO A 250 16.34 12.28 24.22
C PRO A 250 15.06 12.36 23.37
N PHE A 251 13.92 11.97 23.95
CA PHE A 251 12.63 11.88 23.24
C PHE A 251 12.55 10.84 22.10
N GLY A 252 13.54 9.94 21.97
CA GLY A 252 13.57 8.91 20.92
C GLY A 252 12.32 8.04 20.91
N HIS A 253 11.87 7.59 22.08
CA HIS A 253 10.63 6.81 22.21
C HIS A 253 9.38 7.58 21.75
N ALA A 254 9.29 8.87 22.08
CA ALA A 254 8.17 9.71 21.62
C ALA A 254 8.16 9.84 20.07
N PHE A 255 9.33 10.05 19.47
CA PHE A 255 9.46 10.09 18.00
C PHE A 255 9.05 8.77 17.36
N LEU A 256 9.50 7.63 17.90
CA LEU A 256 9.08 6.30 17.45
C LEU A 256 7.56 6.14 17.48
N VAL A 257 6.93 6.43 18.63
CA VAL A 257 5.47 6.31 18.80
C VAL A 257 4.72 7.22 17.82
N ILE A 258 5.12 8.48 17.69
CA ILE A 258 4.49 9.44 16.75
C ILE A 258 4.61 8.93 15.32
N THR A 259 5.76 8.40 14.93
CA THR A 259 5.98 7.87 13.57
C THR A 259 5.10 6.67 13.32
N LEU A 260 5.09 5.66 14.18
CA LEU A 260 4.30 4.45 14.00
C LEU A 260 2.79 4.70 14.11
N VAL A 261 2.35 5.61 14.98
CA VAL A 261 0.93 6.02 15.05
C VAL A 261 0.51 6.75 13.77
N SER A 262 1.35 7.63 13.24
CA SER A 262 1.03 8.31 11.97
C SER A 262 1.00 7.34 10.79
N GLU A 263 1.89 6.35 10.77
CA GLU A 263 1.91 5.26 9.79
C GLU A 263 0.63 4.42 9.88
N GLY A 264 0.29 3.93 11.07
CA GLY A 264 -0.92 3.16 11.29
C GLY A 264 -2.20 3.92 10.93
N ALA A 265 -2.30 5.19 11.30
CA ALA A 265 -3.43 6.04 10.93
C ALA A 265 -3.52 6.24 9.40
N LEU A 266 -2.40 6.46 8.72
CA LEU A 266 -2.38 6.60 7.26
C LEU A 266 -2.78 5.29 6.56
N LEU A 267 -2.38 4.14 7.10
CA LEU A 267 -2.79 2.83 6.57
C LEU A 267 -4.29 2.59 6.72
N VAL A 268 -4.91 3.01 7.84
CA VAL A 268 -6.39 2.98 7.99
C VAL A 268 -7.05 3.88 6.93
N VAL A 269 -6.47 5.05 6.64
CA VAL A 269 -6.94 5.92 5.55
C VAL A 269 -6.75 5.25 4.19
N ALA A 270 -5.63 4.56 3.96
CA ALA A 270 -5.38 3.84 2.72
C ALA A 270 -6.45 2.77 2.44
N ALA A 271 -6.97 2.10 3.47
CA ALA A 271 -8.08 1.16 3.32
C ALA A 271 -9.34 1.79 2.70
N GLN A 272 -9.55 3.11 2.86
CA GLN A 272 -10.69 3.81 2.25
C GLN A 272 -10.65 3.81 0.72
N THR A 273 -9.47 3.71 0.12
CA THR A 273 -9.37 3.64 -1.35
C THR A 273 -10.13 2.42 -1.90
N GLY A 274 -10.07 1.29 -1.19
CA GLY A 274 -10.82 0.09 -1.54
C GLY A 274 -12.34 0.26 -1.35
N PHE A 275 -12.78 0.95 -0.30
CA PHE A 275 -14.21 1.27 -0.08
C PHE A 275 -14.76 2.30 -1.08
N ILE A 276 -13.92 3.14 -1.66
CA ILE A 276 -14.33 4.08 -2.72
C ILE A 276 -14.29 3.40 -4.09
N GLY A 277 -13.24 2.65 -4.38
CA GLY A 277 -13.00 2.04 -5.70
C GLY A 277 -13.86 0.80 -5.93
N GLY A 278 -13.86 -0.15 -5.00
CA GLY A 278 -14.53 -1.44 -5.14
C GLY A 278 -16.04 -1.34 -5.43
N PRO A 279 -16.82 -0.63 -4.60
CA PRO A 279 -18.25 -0.46 -4.86
C PRO A 279 -18.55 0.27 -6.18
N ARG A 280 -17.68 1.19 -6.61
CA ARG A 280 -17.84 1.89 -7.90
C ARG A 280 -17.60 0.99 -9.09
N VAL A 281 -16.53 0.17 -9.06
CA VAL A 281 -16.27 -0.82 -10.10
C VAL A 281 -17.41 -1.82 -10.18
N LEU A 282 -17.88 -2.31 -9.03
CA LEU A 282 -19.02 -3.24 -8.93
C LEU A 282 -20.30 -2.65 -9.50
N ALA A 283 -20.57 -1.35 -9.23
CA ALA A 283 -21.71 -0.64 -9.77
C ALA A 283 -21.63 -0.52 -11.31
N ASN A 284 -20.46 -0.19 -11.86
CA ASN A 284 -20.28 -0.14 -13.30
C ASN A 284 -20.48 -1.52 -13.96
N MET A 285 -19.93 -2.58 -13.35
CA MET A 285 -20.15 -3.95 -13.82
C MET A 285 -21.62 -4.37 -13.74
N ALA A 286 -22.37 -3.86 -12.76
CA ALA A 286 -23.81 -4.12 -12.63
C ALA A 286 -24.63 -3.39 -13.71
N VAL A 287 -24.25 -2.17 -14.09
CA VAL A 287 -24.85 -1.44 -15.22
C VAL A 287 -24.65 -2.21 -16.53
N ASP A 288 -23.47 -2.79 -16.73
CA ASP A 288 -23.13 -3.60 -17.91
C ASP A 288 -23.64 -5.07 -17.79
N SER A 289 -24.45 -5.38 -16.78
CA SER A 289 -25.08 -6.70 -16.55
C SER A 289 -24.11 -7.86 -16.27
N TRP A 290 -22.88 -7.60 -15.86
CA TRP A 290 -21.93 -8.64 -15.42
C TRP A 290 -22.24 -9.18 -14.03
N VAL A 291 -22.86 -8.36 -13.18
CA VAL A 291 -23.30 -8.71 -11.82
C VAL A 291 -24.72 -8.19 -11.58
N PRO A 292 -25.44 -8.69 -10.56
CA PRO A 292 -26.80 -8.26 -10.30
C PRO A 292 -26.96 -6.74 -10.18
N HIS A 293 -27.98 -6.18 -10.82
CA HIS A 293 -28.24 -4.72 -10.85
C HIS A 293 -28.39 -4.06 -9.47
N ARG A 294 -28.68 -4.84 -8.42
CA ARG A 294 -28.74 -4.36 -7.03
C ARG A 294 -27.42 -3.70 -6.57
N PHE A 295 -26.29 -4.00 -7.20
CA PHE A 295 -24.99 -3.38 -6.89
C PHE A 295 -24.84 -1.99 -7.52
N ALA A 296 -25.63 -1.64 -8.53
CA ALA A 296 -25.72 -0.29 -9.07
C ALA A 296 -26.73 0.59 -8.33
N ALA A 297 -27.65 -0.02 -7.56
CA ALA A 297 -28.66 0.70 -6.81
C ALA A 297 -28.04 1.55 -5.70
N LEU A 298 -28.46 2.81 -5.64
CA LEU A 298 -28.10 3.72 -4.55
C LEU A 298 -29.08 3.59 -3.40
N SER A 299 -28.56 3.65 -2.18
CA SER A 299 -29.37 3.77 -0.97
C SER A 299 -29.95 5.19 -0.81
N ASP A 300 -30.81 5.40 0.18
CA ASP A 300 -31.36 6.72 0.54
C ASP A 300 -30.25 7.76 0.85
N ARG A 301 -29.05 7.29 1.15
CA ARG A 301 -27.87 8.12 1.42
C ARG A 301 -26.96 8.31 0.21
N LEU A 302 -27.42 7.92 -0.98
CA LEU A 302 -26.70 8.00 -2.25
C LEU A 302 -25.36 7.19 -2.24
N THR A 303 -25.32 6.10 -1.47
CA THR A 303 -24.19 5.17 -1.42
C THR A 303 -24.57 3.85 -2.09
N THR A 304 -23.59 3.18 -2.71
CA THR A 304 -23.71 1.82 -3.24
C THR A 304 -23.59 0.80 -2.10
N GLN A 305 -24.58 0.78 -1.19
CA GLN A 305 -24.53 0.04 0.07
C GLN A 305 -24.21 -1.45 -0.11
N ASN A 306 -24.80 -2.12 -1.12
CA ASN A 306 -24.54 -3.53 -1.38
C ASN A 306 -23.08 -3.78 -1.76
N GLY A 307 -22.47 -2.87 -2.52
CA GLY A 307 -21.05 -2.92 -2.88
C GLY A 307 -20.15 -2.76 -1.65
N VAL A 308 -20.44 -1.79 -0.78
CA VAL A 308 -19.71 -1.56 0.47
C VAL A 308 -19.80 -2.79 1.38
N LEU A 309 -20.99 -3.37 1.54
CA LEU A 309 -21.17 -4.60 2.33
C LEU A 309 -20.40 -5.79 1.76
N LEU A 310 -20.37 -5.93 0.43
CA LEU A 310 -19.61 -6.99 -0.21
C LEU A 310 -18.10 -6.87 0.07
N VAL A 311 -17.51 -5.70 -0.22
CA VAL A 311 -16.04 -5.53 -0.05
C VAL A 311 -15.66 -5.56 1.43
N GLY A 312 -16.46 -4.95 2.32
CA GLY A 312 -16.22 -4.98 3.77
C GLY A 312 -16.37 -6.39 4.34
N GLY A 313 -17.41 -7.13 3.94
CA GLY A 313 -17.63 -8.51 4.35
C GLY A 313 -16.55 -9.46 3.84
N ALA A 314 -16.15 -9.32 2.57
CA ALA A 314 -15.04 -10.08 1.99
C ALA A 314 -13.72 -9.76 2.71
N GLY A 315 -13.48 -8.49 3.04
CA GLY A 315 -12.32 -8.07 3.83
C GLY A 315 -12.30 -8.70 5.23
N LEU A 316 -13.44 -8.74 5.92
CA LEU A 316 -13.54 -9.44 7.22
C LEU A 316 -13.25 -10.94 7.12
N VAL A 317 -13.75 -11.60 6.07
CA VAL A 317 -13.47 -13.02 5.82
C VAL A 317 -11.97 -13.23 5.57
N ALA A 318 -11.35 -12.40 4.74
CA ALA A 318 -9.91 -12.47 4.45
C ALA A 318 -9.08 -12.21 5.72
N LEU A 319 -9.47 -11.22 6.54
CA LEU A 319 -8.83 -10.92 7.81
C LEU A 319 -8.92 -12.09 8.79
N ALA A 320 -10.10 -12.67 8.93
CA ALA A 320 -10.33 -13.84 9.81
C ALA A 320 -9.55 -15.07 9.32
N TYR A 321 -9.55 -15.34 8.01
CA TYR A 321 -8.82 -16.47 7.40
C TYR A 321 -7.31 -16.35 7.63
N THR A 322 -6.75 -15.16 7.45
CA THR A 322 -5.31 -14.90 7.63
C THR A 322 -4.92 -14.60 9.08
N LYS A 323 -5.90 -14.50 9.99
CA LYS A 323 -5.72 -14.08 11.39
C LYS A 323 -4.98 -12.75 11.53
N GLY A 324 -5.20 -11.83 10.59
CA GLY A 324 -4.52 -10.54 10.55
C GLY A 324 -3.03 -10.62 10.21
N ALA A 325 -2.55 -11.73 9.67
CA ALA A 325 -1.15 -11.87 9.29
C ALA A 325 -0.89 -11.23 7.92
N VAL A 326 -0.21 -10.08 7.90
CA VAL A 326 0.16 -9.37 6.68
C VAL A 326 0.95 -10.26 5.71
N SER A 327 1.82 -11.15 6.22
CA SER A 327 2.59 -12.09 5.41
C SER A 327 1.71 -13.03 4.58
N HIS A 328 0.58 -13.49 5.11
CA HIS A 328 -0.38 -14.32 4.37
C HIS A 328 -1.17 -13.51 3.35
N LEU A 329 -1.56 -12.28 3.71
CA LEU A 329 -2.27 -11.37 2.81
C LEU A 329 -1.41 -10.97 1.60
N ILE A 330 -0.13 -10.69 1.82
CA ILE A 330 0.81 -10.38 0.74
C ILE A 330 0.95 -11.53 -0.25
N VAL A 331 0.94 -12.78 0.22
CA VAL A 331 0.96 -13.97 -0.67
C VAL A 331 -0.30 -14.04 -1.54
N MET A 332 -1.45 -13.53 -1.08
CA MET A 332 -2.67 -13.45 -1.90
C MET A 332 -2.59 -12.40 -3.01
N TYR A 333 -1.68 -11.41 -2.87
CA TYR A 333 -1.39 -10.43 -3.90
C TYR A 333 -0.46 -10.94 -5.00
N SER A 334 0.41 -11.91 -4.68
CA SER A 334 1.46 -12.41 -5.56
C SER A 334 0.97 -13.54 -6.45
#